data_81105c3fa2d9a21f494ebea53661236b
#
_entry.id   81105c3fa2d9a21f494ebea53661236b
#
_cell.length_a   1.000
_cell.length_b   1.000
_cell.length_c   1.000
_cell.angle_alpha   90.00
_cell.angle_beta   90.00
_cell.angle_gamma   90.00
#
_symmetry.space_group_name_H-M   'P 1'
#
loop_
_entity.id
_entity.type
_entity.pdbx_description
1 polymer ?
#
loop_
_entity_poly.entity_id
_entity_poly.type
_entity_poly.pdbx_seq_one_letter_code
_entity_poly.pdbx_strand_id
1 'polypeptide(L)'
;MLKKLKVPVIFVTIIILLYFVGIMRQNSKIGKNKQKMEIVNVSYDPTRELYERYNGLFKAYYKEKYGKDVNIIQSHGGSGSQARSVIEGLDADVVTLALENDVALLEKVDLLEKGWVNKFPGSSSPYTSTIVFLVRKGNPQNIKDWNDLEKKGVKVITPDPKSSGGACWNFLAAWSYGLEKYGKDENKIKSFVKSIYDNVAVMDSGARAATTTFVENNQGDVLIAWENEAIATVKEYPDKYQIVYPSVSILAQPTVAVVDKIAKNDGTYQISTEYLKYLYSEKAQEIIAESGYRPYDQKVLKKYGNKFDLKMKLMKIDNFGGWKKAYEKFFNEGALFDKIY
;
A
#
# COMPACT_ATOMS: atom_id res chain seq x y z
N MET A 1 -51.60 54.20 -29.39
CA MET A 1 -51.10 54.60 -28.07
C MET A 1 -50.81 53.40 -27.18
N LEU A 2 -50.02 52.43 -27.58
CA LEU A 2 -49.80 51.18 -26.86
C LEU A 2 -48.35 50.58 -26.91
N LYS A 3 -47.34 51.46 -27.23
CA LYS A 3 -45.94 51.00 -27.40
C LYS A 3 -44.98 51.38 -26.26
N LYS A 4 -45.44 52.09 -25.20
CA LYS A 4 -44.49 52.53 -24.09
C LYS A 4 -44.53 51.77 -22.81
N LEU A 5 -45.34 50.67 -22.70
CA LEU A 5 -45.44 49.91 -21.45
C LEU A 5 -44.64 48.58 -21.42
N LYS A 6 -44.05 48.18 -22.53
CA LYS A 6 -43.39 46.85 -22.62
C LYS A 6 -41.95 46.82 -22.06
N VAL A 7 -41.24 47.94 -22.06
CA VAL A 7 -39.84 47.99 -21.64
C VAL A 7 -39.67 47.88 -20.10
N PRO A 8 -40.45 48.58 -19.25
CA PRO A 8 -40.32 48.46 -17.82
C PRO A 8 -40.76 47.08 -17.26
N VAL A 9 -41.74 46.43 -17.91
CA VAL A 9 -42.24 45.11 -17.49
C VAL A 9 -41.18 44.03 -17.75
N ILE A 10 -40.46 44.11 -18.86
CA ILE A 10 -39.36 43.18 -19.19
C ILE A 10 -38.19 43.35 -18.20
N PHE A 11 -37.85 44.59 -17.82
CA PHE A 11 -36.80 44.87 -16.85
C PHE A 11 -37.12 44.32 -15.46
N VAL A 12 -38.38 44.47 -15.00
CA VAL A 12 -38.86 43.95 -13.71
C VAL A 12 -38.89 42.43 -13.71
N THR A 13 -39.27 41.76 -14.79
CA THR A 13 -39.23 40.29 -14.91
C THR A 13 -37.82 39.77 -14.93
N ILE A 14 -36.85 40.42 -15.55
CA ILE A 14 -35.43 40.02 -15.53
C ILE A 14 -34.84 40.16 -14.11
N ILE A 15 -35.15 41.22 -13.38
CA ILE A 15 -34.71 41.43 -12.00
C ILE A 15 -35.30 40.33 -11.07
N ILE A 16 -36.58 40.01 -11.24
CA ILE A 16 -37.22 38.93 -10.48
C ILE A 16 -36.62 37.57 -10.82
N LEU A 17 -36.30 37.28 -12.07
CA LEU A 17 -35.62 36.06 -12.50
C LEU A 17 -34.21 35.97 -11.93
N LEU A 18 -33.44 37.07 -11.93
CA LEU A 18 -32.10 37.11 -11.34
C LEU A 18 -32.13 36.95 -9.81
N TYR A 19 -33.17 37.51 -9.15
CA TYR A 19 -33.38 37.33 -7.71
C TYR A 19 -33.76 35.88 -7.38
N PHE A 20 -34.63 35.23 -8.17
CA PHE A 20 -34.95 33.80 -8.02
C PHE A 20 -33.76 32.88 -8.31
N VAL A 21 -32.95 33.18 -9.30
CA VAL A 21 -31.69 32.45 -9.60
C VAL A 21 -30.69 32.67 -8.49
N GLY A 22 -30.64 33.87 -7.90
CA GLY A 22 -29.82 34.15 -6.69
C GLY A 22 -30.25 33.31 -5.48
N ILE A 23 -31.57 33.28 -5.21
CA ILE A 23 -32.13 32.44 -4.12
C ILE A 23 -31.93 30.95 -4.39
N MET A 24 -32.13 30.47 -5.60
CA MET A 24 -31.84 29.05 -5.94
C MET A 24 -30.37 28.71 -5.81
N ARG A 25 -29.44 29.60 -6.19
CA ARG A 25 -28.00 29.44 -5.93
C ARG A 25 -27.64 29.48 -4.45
N GLN A 26 -28.32 30.30 -3.67
CA GLN A 26 -28.12 30.40 -2.22
C GLN A 26 -28.70 29.17 -1.50
N ASN A 27 -29.88 28.70 -1.90
CA ASN A 27 -30.49 27.48 -1.39
C ASN A 27 -29.75 26.22 -1.85
N SER A 28 -29.15 26.20 -3.04
CA SER A 28 -28.27 25.10 -3.45
C SER A 28 -26.94 25.05 -2.66
N LYS A 29 -26.49 26.21 -2.13
CA LYS A 29 -25.36 26.27 -1.18
C LYS A 29 -25.79 25.89 0.25
N ILE A 30 -27.03 26.17 0.66
CA ILE A 30 -27.58 25.81 1.98
C ILE A 30 -27.99 24.32 2.02
N GLY A 31 -28.45 23.73 0.90
CA GLY A 31 -28.76 22.31 0.76
C GLY A 31 -27.52 21.40 0.70
N LYS A 32 -26.31 21.94 0.45
CA LYS A 32 -25.05 21.19 0.47
C LYS A 32 -24.46 20.97 1.85
N ASN A 33 -25.10 21.42 2.93
CA ASN A 33 -24.60 21.31 4.29
C ASN A 33 -25.17 20.14 5.13
N LYS A 34 -25.55 19.03 4.48
CA LYS A 34 -25.27 17.70 5.04
C LYS A 34 -23.99 17.21 4.37
N GLN A 35 -22.89 17.81 4.71
CA GLN A 35 -21.56 17.38 4.25
C GLN A 35 -21.37 15.96 4.79
N LYS A 36 -21.67 14.99 3.92
CA LYS A 36 -21.32 13.60 4.17
C LYS A 36 -19.82 13.66 4.36
N MET A 37 -19.33 13.39 5.57
CA MET A 37 -17.88 13.36 5.82
C MET A 37 -17.29 12.29 4.91
N GLU A 38 -16.38 12.70 4.08
CA GLU A 38 -15.71 11.82 3.12
C GLU A 38 -14.22 11.96 3.27
N ILE A 39 -13.51 10.84 3.27
CA ILE A 39 -12.05 10.77 3.21
C ILE A 39 -11.61 9.84 2.09
N VAL A 40 -10.51 10.18 1.45
CA VAL A 40 -9.88 9.39 0.39
C VAL A 40 -8.61 8.74 0.94
N ASN A 41 -8.57 7.39 0.95
CA ASN A 41 -7.38 6.63 1.28
C ASN A 41 -6.72 6.11 -0.01
N VAL A 42 -5.51 6.57 -0.27
CA VAL A 42 -4.66 6.11 -1.38
C VAL A 42 -3.70 5.06 -0.88
N SER A 43 -3.86 3.81 -1.35
CA SER A 43 -3.22 2.63 -0.80
C SER A 43 -2.48 1.81 -1.86
N TYR A 44 -1.58 0.92 -1.44
CA TYR A 44 -0.97 -0.06 -2.34
C TYR A 44 -1.83 -1.33 -2.47
N ASP A 45 -1.72 -2.00 -3.65
CA ASP A 45 -2.64 -3.07 -4.08
C ASP A 45 -2.90 -4.20 -3.08
N PRO A 46 -1.90 -4.80 -2.41
CA PRO A 46 -2.12 -5.94 -1.52
C PRO A 46 -3.03 -5.67 -0.32
N THR A 47 -3.37 -4.41 -0.03
CA THR A 47 -4.20 -4.03 1.12
C THR A 47 -5.70 -3.89 0.81
N ARG A 48 -6.12 -4.19 -0.39
CA ARG A 48 -7.52 -4.00 -0.84
C ARG A 48 -8.52 -4.64 0.12
N GLU A 49 -8.38 -5.93 0.38
CA GLU A 49 -9.28 -6.71 1.23
C GLU A 49 -9.17 -6.30 2.72
N LEU A 50 -7.97 -5.91 3.15
CA LEU A 50 -7.75 -5.36 4.49
C LEU A 50 -8.58 -4.08 4.69
N TYR A 51 -8.43 -3.09 3.79
CA TYR A 51 -9.12 -1.82 3.94
C TYR A 51 -10.62 -1.90 3.68
N GLU A 52 -11.11 -2.82 2.84
CA GLU A 52 -12.53 -3.09 2.70
C GLU A 52 -13.16 -3.46 4.06
N ARG A 53 -12.55 -4.39 4.78
CA ARG A 53 -12.99 -4.83 6.11
C ARG A 53 -12.80 -3.74 7.17
N TYR A 54 -11.63 -3.11 7.17
CA TYR A 54 -11.28 -2.05 8.11
C TYR A 54 -12.21 -0.84 7.99
N ASN A 55 -12.56 -0.43 6.78
CA ASN A 55 -13.48 0.68 6.53
C ASN A 55 -14.86 0.43 7.13
N GLY A 56 -15.36 -0.81 7.04
CA GLY A 56 -16.61 -1.20 7.72
C GLY A 56 -16.53 -1.02 9.23
N LEU A 57 -15.45 -1.49 9.84
CA LEU A 57 -15.18 -1.37 11.26
C LEU A 57 -15.05 0.12 11.69
N PHE A 58 -14.27 0.91 10.94
CA PHE A 58 -14.08 2.33 11.26
C PHE A 58 -15.37 3.13 11.13
N LYS A 59 -16.18 2.90 10.09
CA LYS A 59 -17.50 3.56 9.92
C LYS A 59 -18.40 3.31 11.11
N ALA A 60 -18.48 2.07 11.60
CA ALA A 60 -19.27 1.72 12.77
C ALA A 60 -18.76 2.42 14.04
N TYR A 61 -17.45 2.37 14.29
CA TYR A 61 -16.79 3.06 15.40
C TYR A 61 -17.04 4.56 15.37
N TYR A 62 -16.86 5.20 14.20
CA TYR A 62 -16.98 6.65 14.08
C TYR A 62 -18.42 7.12 14.29
N LYS A 63 -19.39 6.34 13.80
CA LYS A 63 -20.81 6.58 14.03
C LYS A 63 -21.19 6.42 15.49
N GLU A 64 -20.71 5.37 16.17
CA GLU A 64 -20.94 5.14 17.60
C GLU A 64 -20.36 6.29 18.44
N LYS A 65 -19.12 6.68 18.17
CA LYS A 65 -18.39 7.67 18.98
C LYS A 65 -18.85 9.11 18.74
N TYR A 66 -19.15 9.47 17.49
CA TYR A 66 -19.38 10.86 17.09
C TYR A 66 -20.80 11.13 16.54
N GLY A 67 -21.64 10.11 16.38
CA GLY A 67 -22.99 10.22 15.81
C GLY A 67 -23.00 10.60 14.33
N LYS A 68 -21.87 10.49 13.62
CA LYS A 68 -21.70 10.94 12.23
C LYS A 68 -21.40 9.78 11.31
N ASP A 69 -22.00 9.79 10.12
CA ASP A 69 -21.64 8.86 9.04
C ASP A 69 -20.44 9.39 8.25
N VAL A 70 -19.54 8.51 7.88
CA VAL A 70 -18.38 8.81 7.05
C VAL A 70 -18.39 7.94 5.78
N ASN A 71 -18.05 8.53 4.64
CA ASN A 71 -17.71 7.79 3.42
C ASN A 71 -16.20 7.69 3.30
N ILE A 72 -15.71 6.51 2.90
CA ILE A 72 -14.28 6.28 2.69
C ILE A 72 -14.10 5.79 1.28
N ILE A 73 -13.45 6.59 0.45
CA ILE A 73 -13.07 6.24 -0.92
C ILE A 73 -11.71 5.59 -0.88
N GLN A 74 -11.54 4.53 -1.64
CA GLN A 74 -10.28 3.80 -1.76
C GLN A 74 -9.72 3.89 -3.17
N SER A 75 -8.43 4.22 -3.27
CA SER A 75 -7.63 4.06 -4.48
C SER A 75 -6.55 3.03 -4.22
N HIS A 76 -6.39 2.05 -5.10
CA HIS A 76 -5.37 1.00 -4.98
C HIS A 76 -4.54 0.91 -6.26
N GLY A 77 -3.23 0.76 -6.11
CA GLY A 77 -2.28 0.63 -7.21
C GLY A 77 -0.88 0.35 -6.72
N GLY A 78 0.10 0.37 -7.59
CA GLY A 78 1.51 0.29 -7.20
C GLY A 78 1.89 1.46 -6.27
N SER A 79 2.60 1.19 -5.18
CA SER A 79 2.91 2.17 -4.13
C SER A 79 3.54 3.46 -4.67
N GLY A 80 4.60 3.35 -5.49
CA GLY A 80 5.24 4.52 -6.10
C GLY A 80 4.35 5.24 -7.11
N SER A 81 3.46 4.52 -7.83
CA SER A 81 2.49 5.13 -8.74
C SER A 81 1.44 5.91 -7.97
N GLN A 82 0.95 5.37 -6.85
CA GLN A 82 0.00 6.05 -5.97
C GLN A 82 0.59 7.32 -5.36
N ALA A 83 1.84 7.28 -4.89
CA ALA A 83 2.53 8.48 -4.40
C ALA A 83 2.61 9.57 -5.48
N ARG A 84 3.00 9.20 -6.72
CA ARG A 84 3.05 10.14 -7.85
C ARG A 84 1.68 10.72 -8.17
N SER A 85 0.63 9.91 -8.20
CA SER A 85 -0.74 10.38 -8.46
C SER A 85 -1.17 11.44 -7.45
N VAL A 86 -0.83 11.29 -6.16
CA VAL A 86 -1.13 12.29 -5.12
C VAL A 86 -0.32 13.57 -5.35
N ILE A 87 0.96 13.46 -5.72
CA ILE A 87 1.80 14.61 -6.07
C ILE A 87 1.25 15.36 -7.30
N GLU A 88 0.70 14.63 -8.27
CA GLU A 88 0.12 15.15 -9.50
C GLU A 88 -1.32 15.69 -9.33
N GLY A 89 -1.88 15.61 -8.11
CA GLY A 89 -3.15 16.25 -7.78
C GLY A 89 -4.31 15.28 -7.51
N LEU A 90 -4.06 13.98 -7.33
CA LEU A 90 -5.09 13.09 -6.78
C LEU A 90 -5.39 13.54 -5.34
N ASP A 91 -6.63 13.88 -5.11
CA ASP A 91 -7.13 14.37 -3.83
C ASP A 91 -7.15 13.20 -2.81
N ALA A 92 -6.21 13.23 -1.87
CA ALA A 92 -6.00 12.15 -0.90
C ALA A 92 -5.88 12.71 0.50
N ASP A 93 -6.73 12.28 1.41
CA ASP A 93 -6.67 12.64 2.84
C ASP A 93 -5.61 11.85 3.59
N VAL A 94 -5.47 10.58 3.24
CA VAL A 94 -4.48 9.67 3.83
C VAL A 94 -3.81 8.82 2.75
N VAL A 95 -2.55 8.50 2.99
CA VAL A 95 -1.80 7.52 2.21
C VAL A 95 -1.42 6.34 3.09
N THR A 96 -1.50 5.14 2.52
CA THR A 96 -1.15 3.87 3.18
C THR A 96 -0.34 3.05 2.18
N LEU A 97 0.98 3.30 2.14
CA LEU A 97 1.87 2.85 1.07
C LEU A 97 2.85 1.77 1.54
N ALA A 98 3.42 1.03 0.59
CA ALA A 98 4.33 -0.06 0.88
C ALA A 98 5.70 0.40 1.39
N LEU A 99 6.13 1.61 1.03
CA LEU A 99 7.45 2.15 1.35
C LEU A 99 7.36 3.49 2.06
N GLU A 100 8.11 3.65 3.13
CA GLU A 100 8.36 4.97 3.74
C GLU A 100 8.93 5.96 2.72
N ASN A 101 9.79 5.50 1.79
CA ASN A 101 10.36 6.34 0.74
C ASN A 101 9.28 6.94 -0.18
N ASP A 102 8.25 6.18 -0.52
CA ASP A 102 7.16 6.67 -1.38
C ASP A 102 6.34 7.74 -0.65
N VAL A 103 6.07 7.54 0.65
CA VAL A 103 5.41 8.55 1.48
C VAL A 103 6.29 9.79 1.64
N ALA A 104 7.60 9.63 1.82
CA ALA A 104 8.54 10.75 1.94
C ALA A 104 8.63 11.63 0.67
N LEU A 105 8.22 11.14 -0.50
CA LEU A 105 8.11 11.97 -1.70
C LEU A 105 7.05 13.08 -1.53
N LEU A 106 5.98 12.81 -0.80
CA LEU A 106 4.93 13.81 -0.53
C LEU A 106 5.43 14.92 0.40
N GLU A 107 6.35 14.60 1.35
CA GLU A 107 6.99 15.62 2.19
C GLU A 107 7.85 16.58 1.36
N LYS A 108 8.55 16.07 0.33
CA LYS A 108 9.41 16.89 -0.54
C LYS A 108 8.66 17.97 -1.34
N VAL A 109 7.34 17.79 -1.50
CA VAL A 109 6.45 18.75 -2.20
C VAL A 109 5.47 19.43 -1.24
N ASP A 110 5.80 19.46 0.05
CA ASP A 110 5.04 20.13 1.11
C ASP A 110 3.57 19.66 1.23
N LEU A 111 3.28 18.42 0.90
CA LEU A 111 1.97 17.79 1.15
C LEU A 111 1.88 17.20 2.55
N LEU A 112 3.01 16.77 3.13
CA LEU A 112 3.13 16.26 4.50
C LEU A 112 3.95 17.21 5.36
N GLU A 113 3.64 17.29 6.64
CA GLU A 113 4.45 17.97 7.63
C GLU A 113 5.70 17.15 7.97
N LYS A 114 6.79 17.85 8.29
CA LYS A 114 8.04 17.23 8.77
C LYS A 114 7.78 16.39 10.01
N GLY A 115 8.43 15.22 10.07
CA GLY A 115 8.29 14.31 11.20
C GLY A 115 7.03 13.44 11.15
N TRP A 116 6.32 13.41 10.03
CA TRP A 116 5.13 12.58 9.81
C TRP A 116 5.33 11.10 10.18
N VAL A 117 6.53 10.56 9.95
CA VAL A 117 6.88 9.18 10.25
C VAL A 117 6.73 8.83 11.75
N ASN A 118 6.82 9.82 12.63
CA ASN A 118 6.69 9.64 14.08
C ASN A 118 5.30 10.02 14.63
N LYS A 119 4.33 10.36 13.77
CA LYS A 119 2.97 10.71 14.20
C LYS A 119 2.19 9.53 14.79
N PHE A 120 2.50 8.31 14.34
CA PHE A 120 1.86 7.09 14.83
C PHE A 120 2.90 6.07 15.31
N PRO A 121 2.51 5.10 16.17
CA PRO A 121 3.43 4.08 16.69
C PRO A 121 4.13 3.29 15.58
N GLY A 122 5.31 2.71 15.90
CA GLY A 122 6.06 1.85 14.99
C GLY A 122 6.57 2.56 13.74
N SER A 123 6.93 3.85 13.85
CA SER A 123 7.29 4.70 12.70
C SER A 123 6.16 4.79 11.69
N SER A 124 4.94 5.02 12.17
CA SER A 124 3.70 5.07 11.40
C SER A 124 3.43 3.81 10.58
N SER A 125 3.82 2.63 11.13
CA SER A 125 3.59 1.32 10.52
C SER A 125 2.65 0.48 11.40
N PRO A 126 1.35 0.44 11.12
CA PRO A 126 0.36 -0.26 11.95
C PRO A 126 0.40 -1.78 11.79
N TYR A 127 1.09 -2.29 10.81
CA TYR A 127 1.29 -3.70 10.51
C TYR A 127 2.57 -3.91 9.73
N THR A 128 3.04 -5.15 9.72
CA THR A 128 4.20 -5.57 8.94
C THR A 128 3.87 -6.80 8.10
N SER A 129 4.74 -7.14 7.19
CA SER A 129 4.71 -8.38 6.42
C SER A 129 6.14 -8.86 6.20
N THR A 130 6.30 -9.91 5.42
CA THR A 130 7.59 -10.36 4.95
C THR A 130 7.47 -10.97 3.56
N ILE A 131 8.59 -11.38 2.98
CA ILE A 131 8.64 -11.99 1.67
C ILE A 131 8.82 -13.50 1.84
N VAL A 132 7.99 -14.24 1.12
CA VAL A 132 7.95 -15.69 1.09
C VAL A 132 7.88 -16.19 -0.36
N PHE A 133 7.94 -17.49 -0.57
CA PHE A 133 7.69 -18.08 -1.88
C PHE A 133 6.33 -18.77 -1.90
N LEU A 134 5.55 -18.47 -2.93
CA LEU A 134 4.37 -19.23 -3.26
C LEU A 134 4.72 -20.21 -4.39
N VAL A 135 4.51 -21.49 -4.16
CA VAL A 135 4.81 -22.56 -5.12
C VAL A 135 3.59 -23.43 -5.37
N ARG A 136 3.60 -24.19 -6.47
CA ARG A 136 2.58 -25.19 -6.75
C ARG A 136 2.54 -26.24 -5.66
N LYS A 137 1.37 -26.83 -5.40
CA LYS A 137 1.21 -27.92 -4.42
C LYS A 137 2.16 -29.07 -4.72
N GLY A 138 2.80 -29.59 -3.68
CA GLY A 138 3.82 -30.62 -3.81
C GLY A 138 5.20 -30.10 -4.21
N ASN A 139 5.34 -28.78 -4.49
CA ASN A 139 6.62 -28.11 -4.76
C ASN A 139 7.48 -28.84 -5.81
N PRO A 140 7.03 -28.97 -7.06
CA PRO A 140 7.69 -29.81 -8.09
C PRO A 140 9.14 -29.44 -8.35
N GLN A 141 9.53 -28.17 -8.16
CA GLN A 141 10.89 -27.67 -8.33
C GLN A 141 11.75 -27.82 -7.06
N ASN A 142 11.18 -28.37 -5.98
CA ASN A 142 11.87 -28.55 -4.69
C ASN A 142 12.53 -27.24 -4.20
N ILE A 143 11.78 -26.14 -4.28
CA ILE A 143 12.22 -24.82 -3.79
C ILE A 143 12.14 -24.83 -2.26
N LYS A 144 13.27 -24.57 -1.59
CA LYS A 144 13.35 -24.53 -0.12
C LYS A 144 13.86 -23.18 0.38
N ASP A 145 14.74 -22.55 -0.39
CA ASP A 145 15.36 -21.29 -0.03
C ASP A 145 15.75 -20.49 -1.28
N TRP A 146 16.27 -19.30 -1.10
CA TRP A 146 16.66 -18.36 -2.15
C TRP A 146 17.64 -18.95 -3.18
N ASN A 147 18.58 -19.79 -2.75
CA ASN A 147 19.53 -20.43 -3.66
C ASN A 147 18.89 -21.42 -4.63
N ASP A 148 17.68 -21.88 -4.34
CA ASP A 148 16.96 -22.73 -5.27
C ASP A 148 16.38 -21.95 -6.45
N LEU A 149 16.23 -20.63 -6.31
CA LEU A 149 15.78 -19.74 -7.39
C LEU A 149 16.87 -19.48 -8.46
N GLU A 150 18.15 -19.76 -8.14
CA GLU A 150 19.27 -19.69 -9.09
C GLU A 150 19.31 -20.91 -10.04
N LYS A 151 18.59 -21.99 -9.73
CA LYS A 151 18.65 -23.23 -10.51
C LYS A 151 18.18 -22.98 -11.93
N LYS A 152 18.97 -23.48 -12.90
CA LYS A 152 18.62 -23.39 -14.32
C LYS A 152 17.26 -24.07 -14.58
N GLY A 153 16.37 -23.36 -15.26
CA GLY A 153 15.04 -23.84 -15.63
C GLY A 153 13.94 -23.51 -14.62
N VAL A 154 14.26 -23.01 -13.43
CA VAL A 154 13.26 -22.44 -12.51
C VAL A 154 12.76 -21.11 -13.09
N LYS A 155 11.45 -20.97 -13.21
CA LYS A 155 10.81 -19.75 -13.70
C LYS A 155 10.23 -18.96 -12.55
N VAL A 156 10.87 -17.82 -12.26
CA VAL A 156 10.46 -16.90 -11.18
C VAL A 156 9.45 -15.89 -11.70
N ILE A 157 8.43 -15.60 -10.88
CA ILE A 157 7.52 -14.47 -11.09
C ILE A 157 7.76 -13.48 -9.95
N THR A 158 7.88 -12.20 -10.28
CA THR A 158 8.03 -11.11 -9.30
C THR A 158 7.55 -9.80 -9.91
N PRO A 159 7.07 -8.84 -9.12
CA PRO A 159 6.81 -7.50 -9.66
C PRO A 159 8.11 -6.70 -9.87
N ASP A 160 8.00 -5.60 -10.64
CA ASP A 160 9.10 -4.69 -10.99
C ASP A 160 9.35 -3.66 -9.87
N PRO A 161 10.57 -3.59 -9.30
CA PRO A 161 10.94 -2.57 -8.32
C PRO A 161 10.82 -1.11 -8.80
N LYS A 162 10.80 -0.86 -10.11
CA LYS A 162 10.62 0.50 -10.66
C LYS A 162 9.19 1.01 -10.57
N SER A 163 8.22 0.13 -10.51
CA SER A 163 6.79 0.48 -10.44
C SER A 163 6.12 0.06 -9.14
N SER A 164 6.63 -0.98 -8.49
CA SER A 164 6.05 -1.60 -7.30
C SER A 164 6.96 -1.48 -6.08
N GLY A 165 6.49 -0.74 -5.06
CA GLY A 165 7.17 -0.73 -3.76
C GLY A 165 7.24 -2.11 -3.12
N GLY A 166 6.24 -2.99 -3.38
CA GLY A 166 6.28 -4.38 -2.96
C GLY A 166 7.48 -5.14 -3.50
N ALA A 167 7.85 -4.87 -4.75
CA ALA A 167 9.00 -5.49 -5.41
C ALA A 167 10.35 -5.01 -4.85
N CYS A 168 10.42 -3.77 -4.35
CA CYS A 168 11.61 -3.31 -3.63
C CYS A 168 11.91 -4.18 -2.41
N TRP A 169 10.86 -4.59 -1.67
CA TRP A 169 11.00 -5.52 -0.57
C TRP A 169 11.42 -6.92 -1.03
N ASN A 170 10.91 -7.41 -2.18
CA ASN A 170 11.33 -8.69 -2.75
C ASN A 170 12.83 -8.69 -3.07
N PHE A 171 13.32 -7.64 -3.72
CA PHE A 171 14.73 -7.46 -4.03
C PHE A 171 15.60 -7.41 -2.77
N LEU A 172 15.20 -6.61 -1.78
CA LEU A 172 15.92 -6.49 -0.52
C LEU A 172 15.89 -7.78 0.29
N ALA A 173 14.85 -8.61 0.18
CA ALA A 173 14.81 -9.93 0.81
C ALA A 173 15.83 -10.89 0.19
N ALA A 174 15.94 -10.93 -1.14
CA ALA A 174 16.98 -11.69 -1.85
C ALA A 174 18.38 -11.20 -1.45
N TRP A 175 18.57 -9.87 -1.42
CA TRP A 175 19.82 -9.27 -0.97
C TRP A 175 20.15 -9.59 0.49
N SER A 176 19.15 -9.66 1.36
CA SER A 176 19.29 -10.03 2.79
C SER A 176 19.86 -11.46 2.95
N TYR A 177 19.36 -12.39 2.13
CA TYR A 177 19.92 -13.74 2.09
C TYR A 177 21.38 -13.72 1.59
N GLY A 178 21.67 -12.92 0.56
CA GLY A 178 23.03 -12.73 0.07
C GLY A 178 23.98 -12.19 1.14
N LEU A 179 23.54 -11.22 1.94
CA LEU A 179 24.31 -10.71 3.09
C LEU A 179 24.58 -11.78 4.13
N GLU A 180 23.61 -12.63 4.43
CA GLU A 180 23.76 -13.74 5.35
C GLU A 180 24.76 -14.79 4.84
N LYS A 181 24.67 -15.12 3.56
CA LYS A 181 25.46 -16.18 2.93
C LYS A 181 26.90 -15.77 2.60
N TYR A 182 27.08 -14.54 2.15
CA TYR A 182 28.36 -14.04 1.60
C TYR A 182 28.99 -12.91 2.43
N GLY A 183 28.36 -12.52 3.53
CA GLY A 183 28.82 -11.42 4.38
C GLY A 183 28.84 -10.10 3.63
N LYS A 184 30.01 -9.41 3.62
CA LYS A 184 30.19 -8.10 2.98
C LYS A 184 30.68 -8.18 1.53
N ASP A 185 30.76 -9.36 0.93
CA ASP A 185 31.20 -9.52 -0.47
C ASP A 185 30.09 -9.12 -1.43
N GLU A 186 30.01 -7.81 -1.70
CA GLU A 186 28.95 -7.25 -2.59
C GLU A 186 28.98 -7.85 -4.00
N ASN A 187 30.14 -8.26 -4.53
CA ASN A 187 30.22 -8.86 -5.86
C ASN A 187 29.53 -10.21 -5.90
N LYS A 188 29.73 -11.04 -4.86
CA LYS A 188 29.03 -12.33 -4.75
C LYS A 188 27.54 -12.14 -4.55
N ILE A 189 27.12 -11.18 -3.70
CA ILE A 189 25.71 -10.87 -3.48
C ILE A 189 25.06 -10.40 -4.78
N LYS A 190 25.72 -9.50 -5.51
CA LYS A 190 25.23 -9.00 -6.80
C LYS A 190 25.06 -10.13 -7.81
N SER A 191 26.07 -11.02 -7.95
CA SER A 191 26.01 -12.16 -8.85
C SER A 191 24.89 -13.13 -8.48
N PHE A 192 24.71 -13.38 -7.20
CA PHE A 192 23.62 -14.19 -6.65
C PHE A 192 22.24 -13.61 -6.98
N VAL A 193 22.00 -12.33 -6.67
CA VAL A 193 20.72 -11.68 -6.96
C VAL A 193 20.48 -11.63 -8.47
N LYS A 194 21.53 -11.34 -9.26
CA LYS A 194 21.43 -11.38 -10.71
C LYS A 194 20.99 -12.76 -11.22
N SER A 195 21.53 -13.84 -10.70
CA SER A 195 21.14 -15.19 -11.11
C SER A 195 19.66 -15.49 -10.84
N ILE A 196 19.09 -14.94 -9.77
CA ILE A 196 17.63 -15.02 -9.51
C ILE A 196 16.86 -14.23 -10.57
N TYR A 197 17.29 -12.99 -10.87
CA TYR A 197 16.61 -12.13 -11.84
C TYR A 197 16.77 -12.62 -13.28
N ASP A 198 17.87 -13.31 -13.61
CA ASP A 198 18.04 -14.00 -14.91
C ASP A 198 17.01 -15.13 -15.11
N ASN A 199 16.44 -15.67 -14.03
CA ASN A 199 15.37 -16.67 -14.04
C ASN A 199 13.96 -16.07 -13.98
N VAL A 200 13.82 -14.73 -13.94
CA VAL A 200 12.50 -14.09 -13.95
C VAL A 200 11.86 -14.23 -15.32
N ALA A 201 10.78 -15.01 -15.37
CA ALA A 201 10.03 -15.25 -16.60
C ALA A 201 9.02 -14.12 -16.89
N VAL A 202 8.45 -13.51 -15.84
CA VAL A 202 7.54 -12.37 -15.95
C VAL A 202 7.84 -11.40 -14.81
N MET A 203 7.94 -10.13 -15.15
CA MET A 203 8.08 -9.03 -14.20
C MET A 203 6.87 -8.10 -14.36
N ASP A 204 5.94 -8.21 -13.43
CA ASP A 204 4.67 -7.48 -13.48
C ASP A 204 4.79 -6.08 -12.87
N SER A 205 3.88 -5.17 -13.22
CA SER A 205 3.88 -3.79 -12.72
C SER A 205 3.54 -3.63 -11.22
N GLY A 206 3.00 -4.68 -10.57
CA GLY A 206 2.61 -4.66 -9.17
C GLY A 206 2.47 -6.06 -8.57
N ALA A 207 2.43 -6.14 -7.24
CA ALA A 207 2.36 -7.41 -6.52
C ALA A 207 1.09 -8.21 -6.85
N ARG A 208 -0.07 -7.55 -6.95
CA ARG A 208 -1.33 -8.21 -7.33
C ARG A 208 -1.27 -8.75 -8.76
N ALA A 209 -0.70 -8.00 -9.71
CA ALA A 209 -0.52 -8.47 -11.09
C ALA A 209 0.38 -9.72 -11.14
N ALA A 210 1.48 -9.74 -10.38
CA ALA A 210 2.36 -10.91 -10.27
C ALA A 210 1.62 -12.13 -9.68
N THR A 211 0.77 -11.92 -8.67
CA THR A 211 -0.10 -12.98 -8.13
C THR A 211 -1.06 -13.51 -9.19
N THR A 212 -1.73 -12.62 -9.95
CA THR A 212 -2.62 -13.02 -11.06
C THR A 212 -1.85 -13.81 -12.14
N THR A 213 -0.67 -13.35 -12.54
CA THR A 213 0.19 -14.06 -13.50
C THR A 213 0.52 -15.48 -13.03
N PHE A 214 0.87 -15.62 -11.76
CA PHE A 214 1.20 -16.91 -11.19
C PHE A 214 -0.03 -17.79 -10.97
N VAL A 215 -1.11 -17.26 -10.36
CA VAL A 215 -2.26 -18.04 -9.90
C VAL A 215 -3.26 -18.28 -11.02
N GLU A 216 -3.69 -17.23 -11.72
CA GLU A 216 -4.78 -17.31 -12.70
C GLU A 216 -4.25 -17.67 -14.08
N ASN A 217 -3.13 -17.05 -14.53
CA ASN A 217 -2.53 -17.34 -15.82
C ASN A 217 -1.62 -18.58 -15.80
N ASN A 218 -1.45 -19.20 -14.63
CA ASN A 218 -0.68 -20.43 -14.43
C ASN A 218 0.78 -20.37 -14.96
N GLN A 219 1.41 -19.20 -14.88
CA GLN A 219 2.80 -18.99 -15.32
C GLN A 219 3.80 -19.15 -14.17
N GLY A 220 5.02 -19.53 -14.49
CA GLY A 220 6.12 -19.68 -13.54
C GLY A 220 6.02 -20.88 -12.61
N ASP A 221 7.11 -21.15 -11.91
CA ASP A 221 7.26 -22.23 -10.94
C ASP A 221 7.18 -21.72 -9.50
N VAL A 222 7.61 -20.48 -9.29
CA VAL A 222 7.66 -19.82 -8.00
C VAL A 222 7.32 -18.33 -8.14
N LEU A 223 6.46 -17.83 -7.25
CA LEU A 223 6.21 -16.41 -7.07
C LEU A 223 6.95 -15.93 -5.82
N ILE A 224 7.81 -14.91 -5.96
CA ILE A 224 8.32 -14.15 -4.82
C ILE A 224 7.20 -13.23 -4.35
N ALA A 225 6.56 -13.57 -3.24
CA ALA A 225 5.32 -12.98 -2.78
C ALA A 225 5.43 -12.33 -1.40
N TRP A 226 4.57 -11.38 -1.14
CA TRP A 226 4.29 -10.95 0.21
C TRP A 226 3.54 -12.06 0.98
N GLU A 227 3.86 -12.22 2.27
CA GLU A 227 3.28 -13.25 3.13
C GLU A 227 1.74 -13.20 3.15
N ASN A 228 1.14 -12.01 3.23
CA ASN A 228 -0.32 -11.83 3.19
C ASN A 228 -0.95 -12.29 1.87
N GLU A 229 -0.32 -12.04 0.72
CA GLU A 229 -0.78 -12.50 -0.60
C GLU A 229 -0.70 -14.03 -0.69
N ALA A 230 0.40 -14.61 -0.21
CA ALA A 230 0.58 -16.05 -0.20
C ALA A 230 -0.43 -16.75 0.74
N ILE A 231 -0.67 -16.18 1.93
CA ILE A 231 -1.68 -16.69 2.89
C ILE A 231 -3.08 -16.62 2.27
N ALA A 232 -3.44 -15.49 1.63
CA ALA A 232 -4.73 -15.34 0.97
C ALA A 232 -4.90 -16.36 -0.15
N THR A 233 -3.88 -16.56 -1.01
CA THR A 233 -3.90 -17.52 -2.11
C THR A 233 -4.06 -18.96 -1.62
N VAL A 234 -3.29 -19.37 -0.61
CA VAL A 234 -3.40 -20.74 -0.06
C VAL A 234 -4.74 -20.96 0.63
N LYS A 235 -5.31 -19.93 1.26
CA LYS A 235 -6.67 -20.01 1.83
C LYS A 235 -7.73 -20.21 0.76
N GLU A 236 -7.60 -19.53 -0.38
CA GLU A 236 -8.54 -19.62 -1.50
C GLU A 236 -8.37 -20.93 -2.31
N TYR A 237 -7.11 -21.37 -2.48
CA TYR A 237 -6.76 -22.54 -3.29
C TYR A 237 -5.88 -23.54 -2.51
N PRO A 238 -6.38 -24.18 -1.43
CA PRO A 238 -5.58 -24.98 -0.50
C PRO A 238 -4.93 -26.21 -1.14
N ASP A 239 -5.53 -26.72 -2.22
CA ASP A 239 -5.05 -27.92 -2.93
C ASP A 239 -4.15 -27.59 -4.15
N LYS A 240 -3.96 -26.30 -4.48
CA LYS A 240 -3.18 -25.88 -5.64
C LYS A 240 -1.83 -25.26 -5.30
N TYR A 241 -1.72 -24.63 -4.16
CA TYR A 241 -0.53 -23.86 -3.77
C TYR A 241 -0.08 -24.18 -2.35
N GLN A 242 1.18 -23.87 -2.07
CA GLN A 242 1.75 -23.91 -0.74
C GLN A 242 2.78 -22.80 -0.55
N ILE A 243 2.96 -22.36 0.70
CA ILE A 243 3.95 -21.37 1.07
C ILE A 243 5.26 -22.07 1.43
N VAL A 244 6.36 -21.53 0.95
CA VAL A 244 7.71 -21.89 1.39
C VAL A 244 8.31 -20.66 2.08
N TYR A 245 8.67 -20.81 3.33
CA TYR A 245 9.33 -19.79 4.11
C TYR A 245 10.85 -19.93 3.95
N PRO A 246 11.55 -18.91 3.38
CA PRO A 246 13.00 -18.94 3.23
C PRO A 246 13.69 -18.81 4.60
N SER A 247 14.96 -19.22 4.69
CA SER A 247 15.76 -19.13 5.92
C SER A 247 15.96 -17.69 6.40
N VAL A 248 16.06 -16.73 5.47
CA VAL A 248 16.21 -15.30 5.72
C VAL A 248 15.26 -14.52 4.82
N SER A 249 14.63 -13.51 5.36
CA SER A 249 13.82 -12.55 4.61
C SER A 249 13.99 -11.14 5.17
N ILE A 250 13.05 -10.25 4.88
CA ILE A 250 13.06 -8.87 5.34
C ILE A 250 11.76 -8.52 6.04
N LEU A 251 11.81 -7.71 7.09
CA LEU A 251 10.65 -7.14 7.73
C LEU A 251 10.13 -5.99 6.87
N ALA A 252 9.10 -6.25 6.10
CA ALA A 252 8.42 -5.23 5.30
C ALA A 252 7.50 -4.40 6.20
N GLN A 253 7.70 -3.09 6.21
CA GLN A 253 7.00 -2.13 7.06
C GLN A 253 6.24 -1.11 6.19
N PRO A 254 5.01 -1.42 5.77
CA PRO A 254 4.15 -0.44 5.11
C PRO A 254 3.89 0.76 6.03
N THR A 255 3.83 1.94 5.45
CA THR A 255 3.79 3.18 6.22
C THR A 255 2.55 3.99 5.89
N VAL A 256 1.96 4.63 6.90
CA VAL A 256 0.74 5.43 6.76
C VAL A 256 0.99 6.88 7.15
N ALA A 257 0.32 7.81 6.45
CA ALA A 257 0.40 9.23 6.77
C ALA A 257 -0.90 9.96 6.43
N VAL A 258 -1.25 10.98 7.21
CA VAL A 258 -2.25 11.99 6.81
C VAL A 258 -1.60 12.91 5.80
N VAL A 259 -2.25 13.19 4.69
CA VAL A 259 -1.80 14.19 3.71
C VAL A 259 -2.20 15.57 4.24
N ASP A 260 -1.35 16.12 5.10
CA ASP A 260 -1.67 17.27 5.97
C ASP A 260 -2.28 18.46 5.22
N LYS A 261 -1.67 18.81 4.07
CA LYS A 261 -2.10 19.97 3.28
C LYS A 261 -3.51 19.78 2.70
N ILE A 262 -3.78 18.61 2.13
CA ILE A 262 -5.08 18.29 1.54
C ILE A 262 -6.13 18.18 2.64
N ALA A 263 -5.89 17.33 3.64
CA ALA A 263 -6.83 17.09 4.73
C ALA A 263 -7.18 18.36 5.52
N LYS A 264 -6.25 19.32 5.67
CA LYS A 264 -6.53 20.61 6.31
C LYS A 264 -7.38 21.51 5.43
N ASN A 265 -7.10 21.56 4.12
CA ASN A 265 -7.89 22.36 3.18
C ASN A 265 -9.33 21.87 3.08
N ASP A 266 -9.53 20.55 3.13
CA ASP A 266 -10.85 19.91 3.02
C ASP A 266 -11.61 19.84 4.36
N GLY A 267 -10.93 20.21 5.45
CA GLY A 267 -11.51 20.11 6.80
C GLY A 267 -11.63 18.68 7.33
N THR A 268 -10.93 17.71 6.72
CA THR A 268 -10.97 16.28 7.06
C THR A 268 -9.81 15.84 7.95
N TYR A 269 -8.89 16.74 8.33
CA TYR A 269 -7.68 16.41 9.08
C TYR A 269 -7.94 15.62 10.37
N GLN A 270 -8.97 16.00 11.12
CA GLN A 270 -9.31 15.32 12.38
C GLN A 270 -9.78 13.88 12.16
N ILE A 271 -10.68 13.66 11.20
CA ILE A 271 -11.17 12.32 10.90
C ILE A 271 -10.09 11.45 10.23
N SER A 272 -9.25 12.02 9.38
CA SER A 272 -8.12 11.34 8.74
C SER A 272 -7.09 10.88 9.78
N THR A 273 -6.81 11.74 10.76
CA THR A 273 -5.95 11.37 11.91
C THR A 273 -6.57 10.25 12.74
N GLU A 274 -7.88 10.35 13.05
CA GLU A 274 -8.60 9.32 13.81
C GLU A 274 -8.67 7.99 13.02
N TYR A 275 -8.84 8.05 11.70
CA TYR A 275 -8.81 6.89 10.82
C TYR A 275 -7.50 6.14 10.92
N LEU A 276 -6.36 6.80 10.81
CA LEU A 276 -5.05 6.15 10.92
C LEU A 276 -4.75 5.69 12.35
N LYS A 277 -5.16 6.47 13.36
CA LYS A 277 -4.99 6.09 14.76
C LYS A 277 -5.77 4.83 15.14
N TYR A 278 -6.98 4.68 14.59
CA TYR A 278 -7.83 3.53 14.90
C TYR A 278 -7.29 2.21 14.34
N LEU A 279 -6.37 2.24 13.35
CA LEU A 279 -5.63 1.05 12.89
C LEU A 279 -4.87 0.34 14.01
N TYR A 280 -4.51 1.07 15.08
CA TYR A 280 -3.80 0.52 16.25
C TYR A 280 -4.75 0.02 17.35
N SER A 281 -6.07 0.09 17.18
CA SER A 281 -7.03 -0.49 18.11
C SER A 281 -7.00 -2.03 18.03
N GLU A 282 -7.28 -2.73 19.13
CA GLU A 282 -7.28 -4.19 19.18
C GLU A 282 -8.16 -4.80 18.08
N LYS A 283 -9.39 -4.28 17.89
CA LYS A 283 -10.30 -4.76 16.83
C LYS A 283 -9.72 -4.60 15.42
N ALA A 284 -9.04 -3.49 15.14
CA ALA A 284 -8.40 -3.26 13.85
C ALA A 284 -7.17 -4.18 13.68
N GLN A 285 -6.40 -4.38 14.73
CA GLN A 285 -5.24 -5.28 14.73
C GLN A 285 -5.65 -6.74 14.50
N GLU A 286 -6.83 -7.16 14.99
CA GLU A 286 -7.40 -8.48 14.69
C GLU A 286 -7.74 -8.62 13.19
N ILE A 287 -8.39 -7.60 12.58
CA ILE A 287 -8.65 -7.58 11.13
C ILE A 287 -7.35 -7.64 10.34
N ILE A 288 -6.31 -6.92 10.76
CA ILE A 288 -4.98 -6.95 10.17
C ILE A 288 -4.41 -8.37 10.18
N ALA A 289 -4.44 -9.06 11.35
CA ALA A 289 -3.97 -10.43 11.47
C ALA A 289 -4.78 -11.43 10.64
N GLU A 290 -6.09 -11.27 10.61
CA GLU A 290 -7.00 -12.10 9.79
C GLU A 290 -6.78 -11.92 8.30
N SER A 291 -6.33 -10.72 7.88
CA SER A 291 -5.97 -10.41 6.49
C SER A 291 -4.54 -10.83 6.11
N GLY A 292 -3.85 -11.58 7.00
CA GLY A 292 -2.51 -12.13 6.72
C GLY A 292 -1.35 -11.16 6.94
N TYR A 293 -1.60 -9.99 7.52
CA TYR A 293 -0.54 -9.08 7.95
C TYR A 293 -0.15 -9.33 9.41
N ARG A 294 1.10 -9.15 9.74
CA ARG A 294 1.62 -9.23 11.11
C ARG A 294 1.23 -7.95 11.85
N PRO A 295 0.33 -8.00 12.85
CA PRO A 295 -0.12 -6.81 13.56
C PRO A 295 1.00 -6.18 14.38
N TYR A 296 0.92 -4.86 14.59
CA TYR A 296 1.81 -4.13 15.50
C TYR A 296 1.61 -4.56 16.96
N ASP A 297 0.37 -4.82 17.36
CA ASP A 297 0.02 -5.27 18.71
C ASP A 297 0.55 -6.70 18.96
N GLN A 298 1.46 -6.83 19.92
CA GLN A 298 2.14 -8.09 20.22
C GLN A 298 1.20 -9.14 20.85
N LYS A 299 0.12 -8.73 21.54
CA LYS A 299 -0.87 -9.67 22.08
C LYS A 299 -1.68 -10.29 20.95
N VAL A 300 -2.11 -9.45 20.01
CA VAL A 300 -2.82 -9.91 18.81
C VAL A 300 -1.89 -10.76 17.94
N LEU A 301 -0.64 -10.34 17.73
CA LEU A 301 0.34 -11.15 17.00
C LEU A 301 0.53 -12.52 17.62
N LYS A 302 0.62 -12.61 18.95
CA LYS A 302 0.72 -13.89 19.66
C LYS A 302 -0.55 -14.74 19.49
N LYS A 303 -1.73 -14.12 19.57
CA LYS A 303 -3.03 -14.80 19.38
C LYS A 303 -3.14 -15.45 17.99
N TYR A 304 -2.62 -14.80 16.98
CA TYR A 304 -2.66 -15.27 15.58
C TYR A 304 -1.32 -15.88 15.11
N GLY A 305 -0.41 -16.18 16.04
CA GLY A 305 0.96 -16.64 15.73
C GLY A 305 1.07 -17.91 14.89
N ASN A 306 0.01 -18.73 14.87
CA ASN A 306 -0.05 -19.94 14.04
C ASN A 306 -0.20 -19.64 12.52
N LYS A 307 -0.50 -18.40 12.13
CA LYS A 307 -0.61 -17.98 10.74
C LYS A 307 0.73 -17.58 10.12
N PHE A 308 1.75 -17.32 10.95
CA PHE A 308 3.01 -16.72 10.56
C PHE A 308 4.19 -17.58 11.02
N ASP A 309 5.24 -17.67 10.22
CA ASP A 309 6.52 -18.16 10.73
C ASP A 309 7.24 -17.04 11.51
N LEU A 310 7.03 -17.03 12.82
CA LEU A 310 7.66 -16.06 13.72
C LEU A 310 9.13 -16.37 14.03
N LYS A 311 9.66 -17.53 13.58
CA LYS A 311 11.06 -17.94 13.78
C LYS A 311 11.96 -17.56 12.63
N MET A 312 11.38 -17.20 11.47
CA MET A 312 12.14 -16.78 10.29
C MET A 312 13.03 -15.58 10.62
N LYS A 313 14.28 -15.63 10.19
CA LYS A 313 15.23 -14.51 10.35
C LYS A 313 14.84 -13.37 9.45
N LEU A 314 14.51 -12.21 10.04
CA LEU A 314 14.11 -11.01 9.30
C LEU A 314 15.17 -9.92 9.44
N MET A 315 15.75 -9.48 8.32
CA MET A 315 16.51 -8.25 8.30
C MET A 315 15.56 -7.05 8.27
N LYS A 316 16.05 -5.89 8.74
CA LYS A 316 15.30 -4.64 8.76
C LYS A 316 15.89 -3.68 7.74
N ILE A 317 15.12 -2.69 7.34
CA ILE A 317 15.59 -1.63 6.44
C ILE A 317 16.81 -0.89 7.02
N ASP A 318 16.97 -0.86 8.34
CA ASP A 318 18.12 -0.27 9.02
C ASP A 318 19.43 -0.98 8.67
N ASN A 319 19.41 -2.28 8.36
CA ASN A 319 20.58 -3.02 7.87
C ASN A 319 21.10 -2.48 6.54
N PHE A 320 20.28 -1.71 5.81
CA PHE A 320 20.61 -1.04 4.55
C PHE A 320 20.85 0.46 4.73
N GLY A 321 20.85 0.95 5.99
CA GLY A 321 21.01 2.36 6.35
C GLY A 321 19.75 3.21 6.19
N GLY A 322 18.57 2.58 6.24
CA GLY A 322 17.26 3.20 6.05
C GLY A 322 16.87 3.34 4.58
N TRP A 323 15.59 3.71 4.34
CA TRP A 323 15.03 3.75 2.98
C TRP A 323 15.77 4.71 2.05
N LYS A 324 16.18 5.88 2.52
CA LYS A 324 16.90 6.84 1.66
C LYS A 324 18.14 6.22 1.04
N LYS A 325 19.02 5.62 1.87
CA LYS A 325 20.26 4.98 1.37
C LYS A 325 19.97 3.73 0.55
N ALA A 326 19.00 2.92 0.96
CA ALA A 326 18.61 1.73 0.20
C ALA A 326 18.09 2.12 -1.19
N TYR A 327 17.24 3.13 -1.28
CA TYR A 327 16.67 3.56 -2.55
C TYR A 327 17.74 4.16 -3.49
N GLU A 328 18.62 5.01 -2.95
CA GLU A 328 19.77 5.57 -3.68
C GLU A 328 20.71 4.47 -4.21
N LYS A 329 20.97 3.45 -3.42
CA LYS A 329 21.89 2.36 -3.80
C LYS A 329 21.29 1.41 -4.82
N PHE A 330 19.99 1.06 -4.67
CA PHE A 330 19.39 -0.06 -5.39
C PHE A 330 18.40 0.33 -6.47
N PHE A 331 17.61 1.40 -6.29
CA PHE A 331 16.39 1.61 -7.08
C PHE A 331 16.31 2.93 -7.85
N ASN A 332 17.15 3.92 -7.56
CA ASN A 332 17.23 5.13 -8.38
C ASN A 332 17.58 4.77 -9.83
N GLU A 333 17.32 5.67 -10.75
CA GLU A 333 17.73 5.53 -12.14
C GLU A 333 19.24 5.33 -12.24
N GLY A 334 19.67 4.30 -12.98
CA GLY A 334 21.07 3.91 -13.11
C GLY A 334 21.69 3.25 -11.87
N ALA A 335 20.90 2.97 -10.84
CA ALA A 335 21.36 2.31 -9.62
C ALA A 335 21.61 0.79 -9.84
N LEU A 336 21.77 0.04 -8.75
CA LEU A 336 22.23 -1.35 -8.84
C LEU A 336 21.23 -2.27 -9.54
N PHE A 337 19.93 -2.06 -9.35
CA PHE A 337 18.89 -2.86 -10.01
C PHE A 337 19.02 -2.76 -11.54
N ASP A 338 19.17 -1.55 -12.09
CA ASP A 338 19.34 -1.33 -13.54
C ASP A 338 20.62 -1.94 -14.12
N LYS A 339 21.57 -2.34 -13.29
CA LYS A 339 22.81 -3.02 -13.69
C LYS A 339 22.74 -4.54 -13.56
N ILE A 340 21.73 -5.03 -12.85
CA ILE A 340 21.50 -6.46 -12.65
C ILE A 340 20.53 -6.99 -13.70
N TYR A 341 19.49 -6.24 -13.97
CA TYR A 341 18.40 -6.52 -14.89
C TYR A 341 18.35 -5.48 -16.01
#